data_8c25e3daf9bd38068b744fe24b98c33f
#
_entry.id   8c25e3daf9bd38068b744fe24b98c33f
#
_cell.length_a   1.000
_cell.length_b   1.000
_cell.length_c   1.000
_cell.angle_alpha   90.00
_cell.angle_beta   90.00
_cell.angle_gamma   90.00
#
_symmetry.space_group_name_H-M   'P 1'
#
loop_
_entity.id
_entity.type
_entity.pdbx_description
1 polymer ?
#
loop_
_entity_poly.entity_id
_entity_poly.type
_entity_poly.pdbx_seq_one_letter_code
_entity_poly.pdbx_strand_id
1 'polypeptide(L)'
;MKIQIRKDLMNYNLSFKYISQKNRVSITFVENEMLDIIFGIPECVINLPRVISFDEFKADTRDRKYAFVLNDPIHKKVLDILSNRKKEYLIQYFTYCENRHSVEFVISDMYEPYLLVTQIMFPNAKYVVDWFHYITYIMDALDGIRIRQQKEYNEKSREYKLLKK
;
A
#
# COMPACT_ATOMS: atom_id res chain seq x y z
N MET A 1 -1.77 0.04 31.71
CA MET A 1 -0.38 -0.24 31.31
C MET A 1 -0.08 0.31 29.90
N LYS A 2 -0.69 -0.14 28.83
CA LYS A 2 -0.45 0.38 27.46
C LYS A 2 -0.61 1.91 27.34
N ILE A 3 -1.66 2.49 27.91
CA ILE A 3 -1.93 3.94 27.88
C ILE A 3 -0.77 4.73 28.50
N GLN A 4 -0.20 4.25 29.61
CA GLN A 4 0.92 4.93 30.25
C GLN A 4 2.18 4.84 29.42
N ILE A 5 2.47 3.68 28.82
CA ILE A 5 3.61 3.48 27.92
C ILE A 5 3.49 4.41 26.70
N ARG A 6 2.32 4.51 26.10
CA ARG A 6 2.07 5.42 24.95
C ARG A 6 2.26 6.90 25.32
N LYS A 7 1.82 7.31 26.53
CA LYS A 7 2.12 8.66 27.05
C LYS A 7 3.62 8.90 27.27
N ASP A 8 4.31 7.90 27.83
CA ASP A 8 5.77 7.99 28.03
C ASP A 8 6.52 8.05 26.68
N LEU A 9 6.05 7.32 25.65
CA LEU A 9 6.61 7.32 24.30
C LEU A 9 6.46 8.67 23.56
N MET A 10 5.45 9.46 23.91
CA MET A 10 5.30 10.82 23.37
C MET A 10 6.30 11.81 23.96
N ASN A 11 7.03 11.43 24.97
CA ASN A 11 8.09 12.25 25.57
C ASN A 11 9.45 11.88 24.96
N TYR A 12 9.92 12.67 23.99
CA TYR A 12 11.18 12.46 23.26
C TYR A 12 12.45 12.46 24.14
N ASN A 13 12.35 12.88 25.40
CA ASN A 13 13.46 12.84 26.36
C ASN A 13 13.62 11.47 27.04
N LEU A 14 12.67 10.54 26.85
CA LEU A 14 12.70 9.23 27.48
C LEU A 14 13.20 8.17 26.53
N SER A 15 14.19 7.39 26.93
CA SER A 15 14.66 6.25 26.14
C SER A 15 13.74 5.04 26.30
N PHE A 16 13.66 4.17 25.28
CA PHE A 16 12.91 2.91 25.35
C PHE A 16 13.33 2.04 26.51
N LYS A 17 14.64 2.02 26.85
CA LYS A 17 15.16 1.30 28.00
C LYS A 17 14.59 1.84 29.31
N TYR A 18 14.54 3.16 29.49
CA TYR A 18 13.94 3.77 30.68
C TYR A 18 12.45 3.46 30.78
N ILE A 19 11.70 3.59 29.66
CA ILE A 19 10.25 3.29 29.62
C ILE A 19 9.98 1.83 29.95
N SER A 20 10.80 0.90 29.45
CA SER A 20 10.68 -0.53 29.74
C SER A 20 10.88 -0.84 31.22
N GLN A 21 11.91 -0.27 31.84
CA GLN A 21 12.22 -0.42 33.27
C GLN A 21 11.13 0.18 34.14
N LYS A 22 10.70 1.41 33.86
CA LYS A 22 9.64 2.13 34.58
C LYS A 22 8.33 1.37 34.58
N ASN A 23 7.97 0.79 33.43
CA ASN A 23 6.69 0.08 33.27
C ASN A 23 6.80 -1.45 33.46
N ARG A 24 8.00 -1.97 33.81
CA ARG A 24 8.30 -3.39 34.03
C ARG A 24 7.87 -4.28 32.86
N VAL A 25 8.20 -3.87 31.65
CA VAL A 25 7.96 -4.60 30.40
C VAL A 25 9.26 -4.80 29.62
N SER A 26 9.25 -5.66 28.62
CA SER A 26 10.42 -5.81 27.75
C SER A 26 10.62 -4.58 26.85
N ILE A 27 11.85 -4.34 26.42
CA ILE A 27 12.16 -3.27 25.44
C ILE A 27 11.39 -3.54 24.13
N THR A 28 11.34 -4.79 23.68
CA THR A 28 10.58 -5.20 22.50
C THR A 28 9.08 -4.86 22.61
N PHE A 29 8.50 -4.95 23.81
CA PHE A 29 7.12 -4.53 24.01
C PHE A 29 6.96 -3.02 23.82
N VAL A 30 7.91 -2.20 24.31
CA VAL A 30 7.90 -0.74 24.15
C VAL A 30 8.10 -0.36 22.68
N GLU A 31 9.00 -1.07 21.99
CA GLU A 31 9.22 -0.90 20.53
C GLU A 31 7.96 -1.21 19.74
N ASN A 32 7.26 -2.31 20.07
CA ASN A 32 6.01 -2.66 19.41
C ASN A 32 4.90 -1.62 19.67
N GLU A 33 4.79 -1.10 20.91
CA GLU A 33 3.82 -0.02 21.18
C GLU A 33 4.18 1.28 20.46
N MET A 34 5.47 1.58 20.24
CA MET A 34 5.89 2.70 19.41
C MET A 34 5.55 2.46 17.93
N LEU A 35 5.77 1.24 17.43
CA LEU A 35 5.35 0.85 16.09
C LEU A 35 3.83 0.91 15.92
N ASP A 36 3.06 0.52 16.95
CA ASP A 36 1.61 0.66 16.94
C ASP A 36 1.14 2.13 16.96
N ILE A 37 1.91 3.04 17.57
CA ILE A 37 1.64 4.49 17.50
C ILE A 37 1.97 5.04 16.12
N ILE A 38 3.12 4.66 15.56
CA ILE A 38 3.60 5.17 14.27
C ILE A 38 2.82 4.55 13.10
N PHE A 39 2.51 3.24 13.22
CA PHE A 39 1.90 2.43 12.17
C PHE A 39 0.53 1.88 12.58
N GLY A 40 0.01 2.28 13.74
CA GLY A 40 -1.39 2.08 14.11
C GLY A 40 -2.24 2.62 12.98
N ILE A 41 -3.44 2.06 12.79
CA ILE A 41 -4.32 2.56 11.72
C ILE A 41 -4.61 4.02 12.06
N PRO A 42 -4.05 4.99 11.33
CA PRO A 42 -4.33 6.38 11.60
C PRO A 42 -5.81 6.61 11.37
N GLU A 43 -6.43 7.41 12.21
CA GLU A 43 -7.75 7.94 11.89
C GLU A 43 -7.62 8.72 10.59
N CYS A 44 -8.45 8.40 9.61
CA CYS A 44 -8.49 9.15 8.36
C CYS A 44 -9.08 10.53 8.64
N VAL A 45 -8.22 11.51 8.85
CA VAL A 45 -8.60 12.93 8.97
C VAL A 45 -8.57 13.66 7.63
N ILE A 46 -8.37 12.92 6.55
CA ILE A 46 -8.22 13.47 5.21
C ILE A 46 -9.59 13.67 4.58
N ASN A 47 -9.80 14.86 4.04
CA ASN A 47 -10.93 15.12 3.16
C ASN A 47 -10.56 14.57 1.77
N LEU A 48 -11.18 13.44 1.39
CA LEU A 48 -10.89 12.74 0.15
C LEU A 48 -11.36 13.56 -1.06
N PRO A 49 -10.54 13.73 -2.11
CA PRO A 49 -10.97 14.34 -3.36
C PRO A 49 -11.93 13.40 -4.13
N ARG A 50 -12.63 13.95 -5.15
CA ARG A 50 -13.55 13.18 -6.00
C ARG A 50 -12.88 12.03 -6.74
N VAL A 51 -11.59 12.15 -7.04
CA VAL A 51 -10.77 11.12 -7.69
C VAL A 51 -9.60 10.78 -6.79
N ILE A 52 -9.48 9.52 -6.42
CA ILE A 52 -8.35 9.01 -5.65
C ILE A 52 -7.66 7.88 -6.42
N SER A 53 -6.39 7.65 -6.13
CA SER A 53 -5.72 6.45 -6.62
C SER A 53 -5.04 5.67 -5.50
N PHE A 54 -5.11 4.35 -5.63
CA PHE A 54 -4.45 3.38 -4.80
C PHE A 54 -3.22 2.87 -5.51
N ASP A 55 -2.10 2.88 -4.83
CA ASP A 55 -0.85 2.36 -5.32
C ASP A 55 -0.08 1.72 -4.17
N GLU A 56 1.04 1.10 -4.47
CA GLU A 56 1.90 0.49 -3.48
C GLU A 56 3.37 0.63 -3.85
N PHE A 57 4.20 0.64 -2.83
CA PHE A 57 5.64 0.50 -3.04
C PHE A 57 6.21 -0.57 -2.10
N LYS A 58 7.32 -1.14 -2.53
CA LYS A 58 8.03 -2.11 -1.71
C LYS A 58 8.67 -1.40 -0.52
N ALA A 59 8.12 -1.65 0.65
CA ALA A 59 8.65 -1.13 1.91
C ALA A 59 9.48 -2.22 2.59
N ASP A 60 10.71 -1.89 2.95
CA ASP A 60 11.57 -2.82 3.70
C ASP A 60 11.26 -2.71 5.21
N THR A 61 10.03 -3.07 5.55
CA THR A 61 9.60 -3.17 6.95
C THR A 61 9.69 -4.62 7.41
N ARG A 62 10.11 -4.85 8.66
CA ARG A 62 10.34 -6.19 9.22
C ARG A 62 9.18 -7.17 9.02
N ASP A 63 7.94 -6.67 8.97
CA ASP A 63 6.74 -7.50 8.94
C ASP A 63 5.94 -7.41 7.63
N ARG A 64 6.25 -6.48 6.73
CA ARG A 64 5.40 -6.19 5.56
C ARG A 64 6.21 -5.74 4.36
N LYS A 65 6.01 -6.45 3.25
CA LYS A 65 6.75 -6.24 2.00
C LYS A 65 6.30 -4.99 1.22
N TYR A 66 5.07 -4.53 1.44
CA TYR A 66 4.47 -3.44 0.67
C TYR A 66 3.74 -2.46 1.58
N ALA A 67 3.95 -1.18 1.35
CA ALA A 67 3.16 -0.08 1.90
C ALA A 67 2.12 0.36 0.87
N PHE A 68 0.97 0.80 1.35
CA PHE A 68 -0.10 1.36 0.54
C PHE A 68 0.09 2.87 0.40
N VAL A 69 -0.19 3.40 -0.77
CA VAL A 69 -0.15 4.84 -1.04
C VAL A 69 -1.52 5.31 -1.52
N LEU A 70 -2.06 6.29 -0.84
CA LEU A 70 -3.26 7.01 -1.24
C LEU A 70 -2.87 8.31 -1.93
N ASN A 71 -3.30 8.50 -3.16
CA ASN A 71 -2.94 9.68 -3.95
C ASN A 71 -4.18 10.45 -4.42
N ASP A 72 -3.98 11.74 -4.65
CA ASP A 72 -4.80 12.59 -5.50
C ASP A 72 -4.13 12.68 -6.88
N PRO A 73 -4.61 11.92 -7.89
CA PRO A 73 -3.97 11.90 -9.21
C PRO A 73 -4.20 13.20 -9.99
N ILE A 74 -5.25 13.97 -9.67
CA ILE A 74 -5.56 15.23 -10.34
C ILE A 74 -4.55 16.30 -9.94
N HIS A 75 -4.31 16.45 -8.64
CA HIS A 75 -3.38 17.46 -8.12
C HIS A 75 -1.95 16.91 -7.93
N LYS A 76 -1.71 15.64 -8.31
CA LYS A 76 -0.40 14.96 -8.19
C LYS A 76 0.17 15.02 -6.77
N LYS A 77 -0.68 14.73 -5.79
CA LYS A 77 -0.31 14.76 -4.36
C LYS A 77 -0.48 13.40 -3.74
N VAL A 78 0.49 13.02 -2.91
CA VAL A 78 0.33 11.93 -1.95
C VAL A 78 -0.55 12.45 -0.82
N LEU A 79 -1.67 11.78 -0.56
CA LEU A 79 -2.58 12.10 0.52
C LEU A 79 -2.16 11.40 1.81
N ASP A 80 -1.82 10.11 1.70
CA ASP A 80 -1.37 9.33 2.85
C ASP A 80 -0.54 8.12 2.43
N ILE A 81 0.25 7.59 3.37
CA ILE A 81 1.04 6.37 3.21
C ILE A 81 0.76 5.47 4.40
N LEU A 82 0.23 4.27 4.12
CA LEU A 82 -0.12 3.32 5.14
C LEU A 82 0.84 2.12 5.12
N SER A 83 1.19 1.62 6.29
CA SER A 83 2.12 0.50 6.44
C SER A 83 1.60 -0.83 5.90
N ASN A 84 0.32 -0.90 5.51
CA ASN A 84 -0.32 -2.15 5.11
C ASN A 84 -1.35 -1.93 4.01
N ARG A 85 -1.32 -2.81 2.98
CA ARG A 85 -2.26 -2.81 1.85
C ARG A 85 -3.38 -3.84 1.95
N LYS A 86 -3.46 -4.60 3.06
CA LYS A 86 -4.48 -5.64 3.22
C LYS A 86 -5.87 -5.03 3.31
N LYS A 87 -6.84 -5.72 2.71
CA LYS A 87 -8.25 -5.31 2.63
C LYS A 87 -8.82 -4.88 3.99
N GLU A 88 -8.65 -5.71 5.01
CA GLU A 88 -9.20 -5.47 6.35
C GLU A 88 -8.64 -4.18 6.98
N TYR A 89 -7.35 -3.93 6.77
CA TYR A 89 -6.67 -2.74 7.26
C TYR A 89 -7.18 -1.48 6.54
N LEU A 90 -7.31 -1.55 5.21
CA LEU A 90 -7.81 -0.42 4.42
C LEU A 90 -9.29 -0.13 4.71
N ILE A 91 -10.12 -1.15 4.90
CA ILE A 91 -11.53 -0.96 5.30
C ILE A 91 -11.58 -0.22 6.64
N GLN A 92 -10.80 -0.64 7.63
CA GLN A 92 -10.76 0.02 8.92
C GLN A 92 -10.28 1.48 8.81
N TYR A 93 -9.24 1.75 8.03
CA TYR A 93 -8.75 3.10 7.75
C TYR A 93 -9.84 3.98 7.12
N PHE A 94 -10.45 3.53 6.03
CA PHE A 94 -11.45 4.31 5.31
C PHE A 94 -12.78 4.46 6.08
N THR A 95 -13.04 3.64 7.09
CA THR A 95 -14.23 3.82 7.96
C THR A 95 -14.22 5.18 8.65
N TYR A 96 -13.06 5.73 8.95
CA TYR A 96 -12.91 7.05 9.56
C TYR A 96 -12.97 8.23 8.57
N CYS A 97 -12.97 7.97 7.26
CA CYS A 97 -13.10 9.02 6.26
C CYS A 97 -14.58 9.42 6.10
N GLU A 98 -14.96 10.56 6.66
CA GLU A 98 -16.37 11.02 6.68
C GLU A 98 -16.94 11.22 5.27
N ASN A 99 -16.14 11.78 4.35
CA ASN A 99 -16.59 12.14 3.01
C ASN A 99 -16.36 11.06 1.93
N ARG A 100 -16.17 9.77 2.32
CA ARG A 100 -15.96 8.67 1.36
C ARG A 100 -17.04 8.54 0.30
N HIS A 101 -18.26 8.98 0.60
CA HIS A 101 -19.39 8.97 -0.34
C HIS A 101 -19.28 10.00 -1.48
N SER A 102 -18.39 10.99 -1.35
CA SER A 102 -18.11 12.00 -2.38
C SER A 102 -17.07 11.55 -3.42
N VAL A 103 -16.41 10.42 -3.18
CA VAL A 103 -15.46 9.84 -4.13
C VAL A 103 -16.23 9.25 -5.32
N GLU A 104 -15.87 9.70 -6.53
CA GLU A 104 -16.53 9.30 -7.77
C GLU A 104 -15.70 8.30 -8.59
N PHE A 105 -14.37 8.35 -8.43
CA PHE A 105 -13.46 7.44 -9.12
C PHE A 105 -12.35 6.97 -8.19
N VAL A 106 -12.10 5.67 -8.21
CA VAL A 106 -10.92 5.04 -7.59
C VAL A 106 -10.10 4.40 -8.70
N ILE A 107 -8.89 4.87 -8.86
CA ILE A 107 -7.93 4.36 -9.85
C ILE A 107 -6.95 3.44 -9.13
N SER A 108 -6.72 2.24 -9.63
CA SER A 108 -5.65 1.38 -9.11
C SER A 108 -5.21 0.32 -10.13
N ASP A 109 -4.19 -0.44 -9.77
CA ASP A 109 -3.86 -1.68 -10.48
C ASP A 109 -4.99 -2.72 -10.35
N MET A 110 -4.83 -3.88 -11.01
CA MET A 110 -5.81 -4.97 -10.98
C MET A 110 -5.69 -5.85 -9.72
N TYR A 111 -5.22 -5.30 -8.60
CA TYR A 111 -5.13 -6.04 -7.35
C TYR A 111 -6.51 -6.19 -6.71
N GLU A 112 -7.02 -7.43 -6.65
CA GLU A 112 -8.36 -7.75 -6.20
C GLU A 112 -8.76 -7.10 -4.85
N PRO A 113 -7.91 -7.04 -3.81
CA PRO A 113 -8.26 -6.38 -2.57
C PRO A 113 -8.62 -4.89 -2.72
N TYR A 114 -8.02 -4.17 -3.68
CA TYR A 114 -8.36 -2.76 -3.93
C TYR A 114 -9.75 -2.61 -4.56
N LEU A 115 -10.11 -3.53 -5.47
CA LEU A 115 -11.46 -3.58 -6.02
C LEU A 115 -12.49 -3.81 -4.90
N LEU A 116 -12.23 -4.78 -4.00
CA LEU A 116 -13.15 -5.09 -2.89
C LEU A 116 -13.26 -3.93 -1.90
N VAL A 117 -12.15 -3.27 -1.56
CA VAL A 117 -12.15 -2.05 -0.72
C VAL A 117 -12.99 -0.95 -1.38
N THR A 118 -12.81 -0.75 -2.69
CA THR A 118 -13.58 0.25 -3.43
C THR A 118 -15.08 -0.01 -3.35
N GLN A 119 -15.50 -1.24 -3.60
CA GLN A 119 -16.91 -1.63 -3.56
C GLN A 119 -17.55 -1.46 -2.18
N ILE A 120 -16.80 -1.73 -1.11
CA ILE A 120 -17.30 -1.67 0.27
C ILE A 120 -17.31 -0.23 0.79
N MET A 121 -16.22 0.51 0.56
CA MET A 121 -16.01 1.81 1.22
C MET A 121 -16.46 3.01 0.39
N PHE A 122 -16.54 2.87 -0.93
CA PHE A 122 -16.84 3.95 -1.87
C PHE A 122 -18.03 3.59 -2.77
N PRO A 123 -19.25 3.52 -2.23
CA PRO A 123 -20.42 2.98 -2.94
C PRO A 123 -20.80 3.77 -4.19
N ASN A 124 -20.42 5.05 -4.28
CA ASN A 124 -20.69 5.92 -5.43
C ASN A 124 -19.54 5.95 -6.44
N ALA A 125 -18.40 5.32 -6.12
CA ALA A 125 -17.22 5.39 -6.95
C ALA A 125 -17.23 4.34 -8.06
N LYS A 126 -16.75 4.75 -9.24
CA LYS A 126 -16.40 3.84 -10.33
C LYS A 126 -14.94 3.42 -10.17
N TYR A 127 -14.70 2.11 -10.23
CA TYR A 127 -13.35 1.56 -10.24
C TYR A 127 -12.75 1.69 -11.63
N VAL A 128 -11.55 2.25 -11.72
CA VAL A 128 -10.82 2.47 -12.97
C VAL A 128 -9.48 1.75 -12.86
N VAL A 129 -9.19 0.91 -13.82
CA VAL A 129 -7.90 0.23 -13.90
C VAL A 129 -6.84 1.20 -14.39
N ASP A 130 -5.70 1.27 -13.71
CA ASP A 130 -4.56 2.06 -14.12
C ASP A 130 -4.01 1.54 -15.47
N TRP A 131 -4.00 2.44 -16.45
CA TRP A 131 -3.52 2.17 -17.81
C TRP A 131 -2.09 1.62 -17.85
N PHE A 132 -1.19 2.14 -17.04
CA PHE A 132 0.20 1.71 -17.02
C PHE A 132 0.32 0.22 -16.64
N HIS A 133 -0.36 -0.20 -15.58
CA HIS A 133 -0.39 -1.60 -15.15
C HIS A 133 -1.06 -2.50 -16.21
N TYR A 134 -2.16 -2.03 -16.82
CA TYR A 134 -2.84 -2.78 -17.86
C TYR A 134 -1.92 -3.05 -19.07
N ILE A 135 -1.22 -2.03 -19.58
CA ILE A 135 -0.28 -2.18 -20.69
C ILE A 135 0.89 -3.07 -20.30
N THR A 136 1.42 -2.93 -19.08
CA THR A 136 2.51 -3.78 -18.60
C THR A 136 2.12 -5.26 -18.63
N TYR A 137 0.92 -5.64 -18.21
CA TYR A 137 0.44 -7.02 -18.30
C TYR A 137 0.36 -7.54 -19.73
N ILE A 138 -0.11 -6.72 -20.68
CA ILE A 138 -0.14 -7.09 -22.10
C ILE A 138 1.28 -7.31 -22.61
N MET A 139 2.18 -6.40 -22.32
CA MET A 139 3.58 -6.47 -22.77
C MET A 139 4.30 -7.68 -22.19
N ASP A 140 4.07 -8.01 -20.92
CA ASP A 140 4.64 -9.20 -20.27
C ASP A 140 4.10 -10.49 -20.89
N ALA A 141 2.81 -10.54 -21.22
CA ALA A 141 2.21 -11.68 -21.91
C ALA A 141 2.82 -11.88 -23.30
N LEU A 142 2.97 -10.79 -24.09
CA LEU A 142 3.61 -10.84 -25.39
C LEU A 142 5.09 -11.24 -25.31
N ASP A 143 5.81 -10.73 -24.31
CA ASP A 143 7.21 -11.11 -24.07
C ASP A 143 7.34 -12.58 -23.69
N GLY A 144 6.39 -13.10 -22.91
CA GLY A 144 6.31 -14.53 -22.59
C GLY A 144 6.10 -15.41 -23.82
N ILE A 145 5.31 -14.98 -24.80
CA ILE A 145 5.11 -15.68 -26.09
C ILE A 145 6.43 -15.60 -26.90
N ARG A 146 7.00 -14.42 -27.01
CA ARG A 146 8.28 -14.20 -27.71
C ARG A 146 9.38 -15.12 -27.17
N ILE A 147 9.54 -15.18 -25.85
CA ILE A 147 10.56 -16.01 -25.20
C ILE A 147 10.31 -17.50 -25.47
N ARG A 148 9.06 -17.95 -25.45
CA ARG A 148 8.72 -19.35 -25.79
C ARG A 148 9.10 -19.67 -27.21
N GLN A 149 8.73 -18.84 -28.17
CA GLN A 149 9.07 -19.01 -29.58
C GLN A 149 10.59 -18.97 -29.80
N GLN A 150 11.30 -18.04 -29.15
CA GLN A 150 12.76 -17.94 -29.24
C GLN A 150 13.46 -19.25 -28.82
N LYS A 151 12.96 -19.94 -27.78
CA LYS A 151 13.55 -21.21 -27.28
C LYS A 151 13.40 -22.39 -28.24
N GLU A 152 12.52 -22.30 -29.24
CA GLU A 152 12.33 -23.33 -30.26
C GLU A 152 13.41 -23.25 -31.37
N TYR A 153 14.14 -22.16 -31.44
CA TYR A 153 15.17 -21.95 -32.44
C TYR A 153 16.59 -22.15 -31.87
N ASN A 154 17.50 -22.57 -32.75
CA ASN A 154 18.93 -22.63 -32.41
C ASN A 154 19.47 -21.22 -32.13
N GLU A 155 20.26 -21.07 -31.05
CA GLU A 155 20.82 -19.76 -30.64
C GLU A 155 21.63 -19.04 -31.72
N LYS A 156 22.20 -19.77 -32.69
CA LYS A 156 22.95 -19.22 -33.82
C LYS A 156 22.08 -18.85 -35.01
N SER A 157 20.82 -19.28 -35.02
CA SER A 157 19.89 -19.02 -36.10
C SER A 157 19.51 -17.53 -36.22
N ARG A 158 19.06 -17.15 -37.41
CA ARG A 158 18.54 -15.80 -37.67
C ARG A 158 17.28 -15.53 -36.85
N GLU A 159 16.40 -16.51 -36.78
CA GLU A 159 15.11 -16.45 -36.06
C GLU A 159 15.32 -16.19 -34.58
N TYR A 160 16.24 -16.91 -33.93
CA TYR A 160 16.61 -16.69 -32.54
C TYR A 160 17.08 -15.25 -32.28
N LYS A 161 17.93 -14.71 -33.19
CA LYS A 161 18.48 -13.37 -33.08
C LYS A 161 17.42 -12.28 -33.26
N LEU A 162 16.44 -12.49 -34.18
CA LEU A 162 15.33 -11.56 -34.39
C LEU A 162 14.38 -11.50 -33.18
N LEU A 163 14.23 -12.61 -32.45
CA LEU A 163 13.39 -12.70 -31.25
C LEU A 163 14.14 -12.28 -29.97
N LYS A 164 15.43 -11.98 -30.05
CA LYS A 164 16.19 -11.47 -28.91
C LYS A 164 15.93 -9.99 -28.70
N LYS A 165 15.58 -9.63 -27.47
CA LYS A 165 15.34 -8.23 -27.06
C LYS A 165 16.66 -7.56 -26.74
#